data_49966d547ca2c1850caf9d32d9acf05b
#
_entry.id   49966d547ca2c1850caf9d32d9acf05b
#
_cell.length_a   1.000
_cell.length_b   1.000
_cell.length_c   1.000
_cell.angle_alpha   90.00
_cell.angle_beta   90.00
_cell.angle_gamma   90.00
#
_symmetry.space_group_name_H-M   'P 1'
#
loop_
_entity.id
_entity.type
_entity.pdbx_description
1 polymer ?
#
loop_
_entity_poly.entity_id
_entity_poly.type
_entity_poly.pdbx_seq_one_letter_code
_entity_poly.pdbx_strand_id
1 'polypeptide(L)'
;MMNLPDLENKTIEELMALAKAQSIENYDVLTREELMAKLQPLATPPEPQAGFYMSLGGILEIMDEGYGFLRQESLLPGPNDVYISNSQIRRFGLRNGDTVVGQARPPKEGEKYCSLLRVETVNGMDSDQSKGRPHFGQLTPIFPDNMLDLEGDPKNLSVRLINLVAPIGRGQRGLIVSPPKAGKTLLLKNIATAISNNYPEVHLMVCLIGERPEEVTDMKRSVKGEVVSATFDEPVENHTRVAELALERAKRLAEIGKDVVILLDGITRLTRSYNLAMPPSGRTLSGGIDSVALYPPKRFFGAARNIEEGGSLTILATCLVDTGSRMDDLIYEEFKGTGNMELHLDRRMAEKRIFPAIDIIRSGTRREELLIGEATVSKIWLLRRMVSMLAEDSNSPTDASERVIERLSKSATNMEFLDKLTAKEG
;
A
#
# COMPACT_ATOMS: atom_id res chain seq x y z
N MET A 1 -33.05 -22.86 -25.02
CA MET A 1 -31.70 -22.29 -24.74
C MET A 1 -31.01 -23.25 -23.77
N MET A 2 -29.77 -23.55 -23.99
CA MET A 2 -29.07 -24.63 -23.26
C MET A 2 -28.04 -24.05 -22.33
N ASN A 3 -27.96 -24.54 -21.08
CA ASN A 3 -27.04 -24.06 -20.06
C ASN A 3 -25.69 -24.77 -20.15
N LEU A 4 -24.58 -24.12 -19.77
CA LEU A 4 -23.23 -24.71 -19.74
C LEU A 4 -23.15 -26.10 -19.04
N PRO A 5 -23.76 -26.33 -17.85
CA PRO A 5 -23.78 -27.62 -17.20
C PRO A 5 -24.48 -28.73 -17.99
N ASP A 6 -25.42 -28.36 -18.86
CA ASP A 6 -26.12 -29.31 -19.73
C ASP A 6 -25.24 -29.80 -20.89
N LEU A 7 -24.26 -29.02 -21.32
CA LEU A 7 -23.31 -29.41 -22.39
C LEU A 7 -22.25 -30.42 -21.89
N GLU A 8 -21.80 -30.24 -20.64
CA GLU A 8 -20.78 -31.14 -20.04
C GLU A 8 -21.26 -32.57 -19.85
N ASN A 9 -22.59 -32.77 -19.63
CA ASN A 9 -23.19 -34.06 -19.40
C ASN A 9 -23.68 -34.77 -20.66
N LYS A 10 -23.54 -34.12 -21.86
CA LYS A 10 -24.02 -34.71 -23.14
C LYS A 10 -23.02 -35.64 -23.80
N THR A 11 -23.55 -36.64 -24.47
CA THR A 11 -22.75 -37.53 -25.30
C THR A 11 -22.27 -36.82 -26.57
N ILE A 12 -21.23 -37.37 -27.22
CA ILE A 12 -20.68 -36.79 -28.44
C ILE A 12 -21.73 -36.73 -29.56
N GLU A 13 -22.62 -37.69 -29.63
CA GLU A 13 -23.72 -37.76 -30.61
C GLU A 13 -24.74 -36.64 -30.39
N GLU A 14 -25.06 -36.32 -29.15
CA GLU A 14 -25.96 -35.21 -28.77
C GLU A 14 -25.31 -33.86 -29.02
N LEU A 15 -23.97 -33.70 -28.80
CA LEU A 15 -23.24 -32.49 -29.11
C LEU A 15 -23.15 -32.26 -30.62
N MET A 16 -22.98 -33.32 -31.43
CA MET A 16 -23.03 -33.25 -32.91
C MET A 16 -24.41 -32.87 -33.42
N ALA A 17 -25.47 -33.41 -32.83
CA ALA A 17 -26.85 -33.02 -33.20
C ALA A 17 -27.11 -31.54 -32.91
N LEU A 18 -26.60 -31.02 -31.81
CA LEU A 18 -26.69 -29.60 -31.44
C LEU A 18 -25.88 -28.71 -32.37
N ALA A 19 -24.65 -29.10 -32.69
CA ALA A 19 -23.77 -28.38 -33.61
C ALA A 19 -24.39 -28.30 -35.00
N LYS A 20 -25.05 -29.37 -35.46
CA LYS A 20 -25.83 -29.40 -36.71
C LYS A 20 -27.02 -28.43 -36.68
N ALA A 21 -27.79 -28.40 -35.58
CA ALA A 21 -28.92 -27.50 -35.40
C ALA A 21 -28.51 -26.02 -35.36
N GLN A 22 -27.27 -25.75 -34.95
CA GLN A 22 -26.66 -24.41 -34.84
C GLN A 22 -25.86 -24.01 -36.11
N SER A 23 -25.92 -24.85 -37.17
CA SER A 23 -25.22 -24.62 -38.46
C SER A 23 -23.69 -24.45 -38.31
N ILE A 24 -23.10 -25.20 -37.40
CA ILE A 24 -21.61 -25.20 -37.24
C ILE A 24 -21.04 -26.03 -38.40
N GLU A 25 -20.12 -25.45 -39.15
CA GLU A 25 -19.44 -26.13 -40.26
C GLU A 25 -18.49 -27.22 -39.75
N ASN A 26 -18.44 -28.36 -40.48
CA ASN A 26 -17.56 -29.52 -40.23
C ASN A 26 -17.77 -30.17 -38.83
N TYR A 27 -18.98 -30.14 -38.28
CA TYR A 27 -19.30 -30.67 -36.93
C TYR A 27 -19.06 -32.19 -36.83
N ASP A 28 -19.05 -32.92 -37.92
CA ASP A 28 -18.85 -34.37 -38.04
C ASP A 28 -17.39 -34.85 -37.91
N VAL A 29 -16.40 -33.94 -38.02
CA VAL A 29 -14.99 -34.21 -37.90
C VAL A 29 -14.38 -33.67 -36.61
N LEU A 30 -15.13 -32.92 -35.82
CA LEU A 30 -14.67 -32.27 -34.58
C LEU A 30 -14.66 -33.23 -33.40
N THR A 31 -13.64 -33.13 -32.57
CA THR A 31 -13.58 -33.84 -31.29
C THR A 31 -14.61 -33.30 -30.30
N ARG A 32 -14.90 -34.07 -29.24
CA ARG A 32 -15.80 -33.63 -28.18
C ARG A 32 -15.43 -32.28 -27.58
N GLU A 33 -14.13 -32.05 -27.37
CA GLU A 33 -13.58 -30.81 -26.80
C GLU A 33 -13.77 -29.64 -27.76
N GLU A 34 -13.56 -29.82 -29.04
CA GLU A 34 -13.73 -28.81 -30.07
C GLU A 34 -15.22 -28.47 -30.29
N LEU A 35 -16.11 -29.47 -30.23
CA LEU A 35 -17.56 -29.25 -30.26
C LEU A 35 -18.02 -28.45 -29.05
N MET A 36 -17.53 -28.79 -27.84
CA MET A 36 -17.80 -28.05 -26.63
C MET A 36 -17.32 -26.58 -26.72
N ALA A 37 -16.10 -26.36 -27.20
CA ALA A 37 -15.53 -25.01 -27.35
C ALA A 37 -16.32 -24.13 -28.34
N LYS A 38 -16.89 -24.73 -29.39
CA LYS A 38 -17.71 -24.00 -30.39
C LYS A 38 -19.16 -23.80 -29.93
N LEU A 39 -19.68 -24.68 -29.11
CA LEU A 39 -21.05 -24.56 -28.54
C LEU A 39 -21.11 -23.68 -27.29
N GLN A 40 -20.02 -23.56 -26.54
CA GLN A 40 -19.91 -22.69 -25.36
C GLN A 40 -20.27 -21.22 -25.61
N PRO A 41 -19.79 -20.55 -26.68
CA PRO A 41 -20.18 -19.17 -26.97
C PRO A 41 -21.66 -18.98 -27.34
N LEU A 42 -22.33 -20.07 -27.73
CA LEU A 42 -23.74 -20.08 -28.12
C LEU A 42 -24.67 -20.52 -26.96
N ALA A 43 -24.09 -21.01 -25.88
CA ALA A 43 -24.78 -21.30 -24.64
C ALA A 43 -24.98 -19.98 -23.89
N THR A 44 -26.23 -19.59 -23.70
CA THR A 44 -26.53 -18.49 -22.78
C THR A 44 -26.06 -18.85 -21.38
N PRO A 45 -25.44 -17.91 -20.62
CA PRO A 45 -25.22 -18.11 -19.21
C PRO A 45 -26.54 -18.55 -18.55
N PRO A 46 -26.51 -19.44 -17.54
CA PRO A 46 -27.74 -19.90 -16.89
C PRO A 46 -28.55 -18.69 -16.44
N GLU A 47 -29.83 -18.61 -16.86
CA GLU A 47 -30.73 -17.62 -16.27
C GLU A 47 -30.70 -17.80 -14.75
N PRO A 48 -30.57 -16.74 -13.97
CA PRO A 48 -30.50 -16.84 -12.53
C PRO A 48 -31.80 -17.45 -12.04
N GLN A 49 -31.76 -18.72 -11.63
CA GLN A 49 -32.88 -19.38 -10.96
C GLN A 49 -33.24 -18.53 -9.75
N ALA A 50 -34.52 -18.28 -9.53
CA ALA A 50 -35.01 -17.58 -8.34
C ALA A 50 -34.44 -18.27 -7.08
N GLY A 51 -33.43 -17.65 -6.44
CA GLY A 51 -32.74 -18.20 -5.28
C GLY A 51 -31.24 -18.44 -5.43
N PHE A 52 -30.60 -18.16 -6.58
CA PHE A 52 -29.16 -18.27 -6.70
C PHE A 52 -28.48 -17.06 -6.03
N TYR A 53 -27.93 -17.30 -4.84
CA TYR A 53 -27.17 -16.30 -4.09
C TYR A 53 -25.68 -16.60 -4.26
N MET A 54 -24.90 -15.55 -4.57
CA MET A 54 -23.44 -15.64 -4.64
C MET A 54 -22.84 -15.03 -3.38
N SER A 55 -21.86 -15.71 -2.77
CA SER A 55 -21.06 -15.07 -1.73
C SER A 55 -20.09 -14.11 -2.41
N LEU A 56 -20.29 -12.82 -2.22
CA LEU A 56 -19.44 -11.76 -2.76
C LEU A 56 -18.94 -10.88 -1.62
N GLY A 57 -17.76 -10.32 -1.81
CA GLY A 57 -17.17 -9.39 -0.83
C GLY A 57 -16.38 -8.31 -1.55
N GLY A 58 -16.04 -7.25 -0.85
CA GLY A 58 -15.24 -6.15 -1.37
C GLY A 58 -15.02 -5.07 -0.32
N ILE A 59 -14.31 -4.03 -0.73
CA ILE A 59 -14.02 -2.88 0.12
C ILE A 59 -15.11 -1.84 -0.07
N LEU A 60 -15.77 -1.48 1.01
CA LEU A 60 -16.89 -0.53 1.00
C LEU A 60 -16.43 0.88 0.72
N GLU A 61 -17.03 1.48 -0.29
CA GLU A 61 -17.04 2.92 -0.55
C GLU A 61 -18.46 3.44 -0.48
N ILE A 62 -18.73 4.38 0.42
CA ILE A 62 -20.04 5.00 0.65
C ILE A 62 -20.11 6.29 -0.19
N MET A 63 -21.17 6.43 -0.96
CA MET A 63 -21.45 7.61 -1.77
C MET A 63 -22.17 8.69 -0.94
N ASP A 64 -22.15 9.92 -1.43
CA ASP A 64 -22.74 11.08 -0.72
C ASP A 64 -24.23 10.90 -0.44
N GLU A 65 -24.96 10.14 -1.29
CA GLU A 65 -26.38 9.81 -1.10
C GLU A 65 -26.62 8.74 -0.03
N GLY A 66 -25.55 8.17 0.54
CA GLY A 66 -25.58 7.26 1.67
C GLY A 66 -25.70 5.78 1.33
N TYR A 67 -25.88 5.38 0.07
CA TYR A 67 -25.65 4.01 -0.39
C TYR A 67 -24.16 3.79 -0.68
N GLY A 68 -23.76 2.57 -1.00
CA GLY A 68 -22.34 2.29 -1.30
C GLY A 68 -22.14 1.20 -2.32
N PHE A 69 -20.85 1.00 -2.63
CA PHE A 69 -20.38 -0.09 -3.48
C PHE A 69 -19.26 -0.85 -2.78
N LEU A 70 -19.28 -2.17 -2.92
CA LEU A 70 -18.16 -3.00 -2.53
C LEU A 70 -17.23 -3.12 -3.75
N ARG A 71 -16.06 -2.50 -3.66
CA ARG A 71 -15.02 -2.52 -4.70
C ARG A 71 -14.34 -3.88 -4.72
N GLN A 72 -14.25 -4.51 -5.90
CA GLN A 72 -13.80 -5.90 -6.05
C GLN A 72 -12.31 -6.00 -6.44
N GLU A 73 -11.94 -5.38 -7.55
CA GLU A 73 -10.64 -5.59 -8.20
C GLU A 73 -9.61 -4.51 -7.84
N SER A 74 -10.10 -3.31 -7.56
CA SER A 74 -9.31 -2.14 -7.19
C SER A 74 -10.12 -1.26 -6.25
N LEU A 75 -9.51 -0.20 -5.72
CA LEU A 75 -10.23 0.81 -4.95
C LEU A 75 -10.95 1.85 -5.83
N LEU A 76 -11.05 1.59 -7.13
CA LEU A 76 -11.77 2.41 -8.12
C LEU A 76 -13.06 1.71 -8.56
N PRO A 77 -14.04 2.47 -9.09
CA PRO A 77 -15.26 1.91 -9.65
C PRO A 77 -14.98 0.90 -10.75
N GLY A 78 -15.59 -0.28 -10.64
CA GLY A 78 -15.44 -1.37 -11.59
C GLY A 78 -16.79 -1.97 -12.02
N PRO A 79 -16.79 -2.77 -13.08
CA PRO A 79 -18.01 -3.41 -13.58
C PRO A 79 -18.57 -4.48 -12.64
N ASN A 80 -17.71 -5.08 -11.83
CA ASN A 80 -18.04 -6.18 -10.91
C ASN A 80 -18.39 -5.70 -9.49
N ASP A 81 -18.49 -4.39 -9.26
CA ASP A 81 -18.83 -3.84 -7.96
C ASP A 81 -20.21 -4.31 -7.47
N VAL A 82 -20.36 -4.45 -6.16
CA VAL A 82 -21.61 -4.89 -5.55
C VAL A 82 -22.28 -3.71 -4.83
N TYR A 83 -23.52 -3.42 -5.20
CA TYR A 83 -24.31 -2.39 -4.55
C TYR A 83 -24.71 -2.80 -3.14
N ILE A 84 -24.59 -1.89 -2.19
CA ILE A 84 -25.09 -2.00 -0.82
C ILE A 84 -26.00 -0.83 -0.47
N SER A 85 -27.14 -1.13 0.14
CA SER A 85 -28.14 -0.13 0.47
C SER A 85 -27.77 0.68 1.73
N ASN A 86 -28.29 1.91 1.80
CA ASN A 86 -28.17 2.79 2.98
C ASN A 86 -28.67 2.11 4.26
N SER A 87 -29.78 1.36 4.18
CA SER A 87 -30.36 0.64 5.32
C SER A 87 -29.41 -0.40 5.90
N GLN A 88 -28.67 -1.14 5.05
CA GLN A 88 -27.67 -2.10 5.50
C GLN A 88 -26.45 -1.39 6.10
N ILE A 89 -25.96 -0.32 5.47
CA ILE A 89 -24.84 0.48 5.98
C ILE A 89 -25.16 0.97 7.40
N ARG A 90 -26.35 1.56 7.61
CA ARG A 90 -26.78 2.03 8.93
C ARG A 90 -26.99 0.91 9.94
N ARG A 91 -27.66 -0.19 9.51
CA ARG A 91 -27.96 -1.33 10.38
C ARG A 91 -26.70 -1.97 10.98
N PHE A 92 -25.65 -2.11 10.20
CA PHE A 92 -24.40 -2.76 10.62
C PHE A 92 -23.30 -1.77 11.03
N GLY A 93 -23.57 -0.46 11.01
CA GLY A 93 -22.59 0.58 11.34
C GLY A 93 -21.36 0.54 10.43
N LEU A 94 -21.58 0.28 9.14
CA LEU A 94 -20.50 0.16 8.17
C LEU A 94 -19.88 1.50 7.85
N ARG A 95 -18.59 1.50 7.57
CA ARG A 95 -17.80 2.69 7.28
C ARG A 95 -16.95 2.51 6.03
N ASN A 96 -16.55 3.61 5.41
CA ASN A 96 -15.59 3.57 4.30
C ASN A 96 -14.36 2.73 4.65
N GLY A 97 -13.93 1.88 3.72
CA GLY A 97 -12.78 1.00 3.90
C GLY A 97 -13.07 -0.33 4.59
N ASP A 98 -14.30 -0.56 5.08
CA ASP A 98 -14.68 -1.89 5.60
C ASP A 98 -14.64 -2.94 4.50
N THR A 99 -14.03 -4.08 4.80
CA THR A 99 -14.18 -5.29 3.96
C THR A 99 -15.47 -5.98 4.34
N VAL A 100 -16.44 -5.96 3.45
CA VAL A 100 -17.77 -6.57 3.68
C VAL A 100 -17.91 -7.79 2.80
N VAL A 101 -18.31 -8.92 3.39
CA VAL A 101 -18.64 -10.16 2.67
C VAL A 101 -20.06 -10.56 3.00
N GLY A 102 -20.77 -11.07 2.02
CA GLY A 102 -22.13 -11.52 2.23
C GLY A 102 -22.79 -12.07 0.97
N GLN A 103 -24.08 -12.37 1.07
CA GLN A 103 -24.86 -12.92 0.00
C GLN A 103 -25.37 -11.79 -0.90
N ALA A 104 -25.12 -11.92 -2.19
CA ALA A 104 -25.58 -10.99 -3.20
C ALA A 104 -26.45 -11.71 -4.23
N ARG A 105 -27.37 -10.98 -4.83
CA ARG A 105 -28.14 -11.43 -5.98
C ARG A 105 -27.62 -10.80 -7.28
N PRO A 106 -27.81 -11.46 -8.40
CA PRO A 106 -27.52 -10.86 -9.70
C PRO A 106 -28.38 -9.62 -9.95
N PRO A 107 -27.93 -8.74 -10.87
CA PRO A 107 -28.70 -7.56 -11.25
C PRO A 107 -30.04 -7.96 -11.90
N LYS A 108 -31.09 -7.22 -11.56
CA LYS A 108 -32.40 -7.33 -12.21
C LYS A 108 -32.41 -6.54 -13.53
N GLU A 109 -33.49 -6.71 -14.31
CA GLU A 109 -33.69 -5.92 -15.51
C GLU A 109 -33.63 -4.41 -15.19
N GLY A 110 -32.72 -3.69 -15.87
CA GLY A 110 -32.45 -2.25 -15.62
C GLY A 110 -31.39 -1.97 -14.53
N GLU A 111 -30.93 -2.95 -13.76
CA GLU A 111 -29.84 -2.78 -12.80
C GLU A 111 -28.48 -3.12 -13.46
N LYS A 112 -27.41 -2.37 -13.10
CA LYS A 112 -26.06 -2.60 -13.64
C LYS A 112 -25.23 -3.51 -12.74
N TYR A 113 -25.47 -3.50 -11.43
CA TYR A 113 -24.62 -4.14 -10.43
C TYR A 113 -25.36 -5.23 -9.65
N CYS A 114 -24.64 -6.25 -9.19
CA CYS A 114 -25.15 -7.15 -8.18
C CYS A 114 -25.57 -6.38 -6.94
N SER A 115 -26.58 -6.85 -6.20
CA SER A 115 -27.05 -6.19 -4.99
C SER A 115 -26.82 -7.08 -3.78
N LEU A 116 -26.14 -6.57 -2.73
CA LEU A 116 -25.95 -7.28 -1.48
C LEU A 116 -27.31 -7.44 -0.77
N LEU A 117 -27.67 -8.68 -0.43
CA LEU A 117 -28.91 -9.02 0.27
C LEU A 117 -28.68 -9.15 1.78
N ARG A 118 -27.57 -9.80 2.16
CA ARG A 118 -27.23 -10.07 3.56
C ARG A 118 -25.75 -9.86 3.78
N VAL A 119 -25.42 -9.10 4.82
CA VAL A 119 -24.05 -8.97 5.33
C VAL A 119 -23.75 -10.16 6.24
N GLU A 120 -22.68 -10.89 5.99
CA GLU A 120 -22.23 -12.03 6.79
C GLU A 120 -21.06 -11.62 7.69
N THR A 121 -20.02 -11.06 7.08
CA THR A 121 -18.84 -10.62 7.83
C THR A 121 -18.42 -9.19 7.48
N VAL A 122 -17.80 -8.51 8.45
CA VAL A 122 -17.19 -7.18 8.31
C VAL A 122 -15.77 -7.25 8.86
N ASN A 123 -14.77 -6.99 8.02
CA ASN A 123 -13.35 -7.10 8.35
C ASN A 123 -12.95 -8.47 8.94
N GLY A 124 -13.64 -9.55 8.51
CA GLY A 124 -13.42 -10.91 9.00
C GLY A 124 -14.11 -11.24 10.33
N MET A 125 -14.83 -10.31 10.94
CA MET A 125 -15.66 -10.53 12.12
C MET A 125 -17.11 -10.78 11.73
N ASP A 126 -17.88 -11.42 12.60
CA ASP A 126 -19.33 -11.51 12.46
C ASP A 126 -19.96 -10.10 12.38
N SER A 127 -20.98 -9.95 11.53
CA SER A 127 -21.61 -8.65 11.25
C SER A 127 -22.23 -7.99 12.49
N ASP A 128 -22.71 -8.77 13.46
CA ASP A 128 -23.27 -8.22 14.68
C ASP A 128 -22.19 -7.78 15.69
N GLN A 129 -21.05 -8.50 15.76
CA GLN A 129 -19.92 -8.13 16.59
C GLN A 129 -19.24 -6.85 16.09
N SER A 130 -19.27 -6.61 14.77
CA SER A 130 -18.62 -5.46 14.15
C SER A 130 -19.21 -4.10 14.57
N LYS A 131 -20.44 -4.05 15.08
CA LYS A 131 -21.14 -2.82 15.45
C LYS A 131 -20.50 -2.06 16.63
N GLY A 132 -19.83 -2.77 17.55
CA GLY A 132 -19.20 -2.20 18.76
C GLY A 132 -17.76 -1.73 18.54
N ARG A 133 -17.26 -1.71 17.31
CA ARG A 133 -15.88 -1.31 17.02
C ARG A 133 -15.60 0.14 17.42
N PRO A 134 -14.49 0.42 18.12
CA PRO A 134 -14.09 1.79 18.37
C PRO A 134 -13.81 2.54 17.06
N HIS A 135 -13.96 3.85 17.08
CA HIS A 135 -13.52 4.68 15.97
C HIS A 135 -12.03 4.95 16.10
N PHE A 136 -11.31 4.92 14.98
CA PHE A 136 -9.86 5.16 14.93
C PHE A 136 -9.44 6.46 15.64
N GLY A 137 -10.27 7.52 15.55
CA GLY A 137 -10.01 8.79 16.22
C GLY A 137 -10.20 8.78 17.75
N GLN A 138 -10.79 7.73 18.31
CA GLN A 138 -11.02 7.56 19.76
C GLN A 138 -9.94 6.69 20.42
N LEU A 139 -9.13 6.00 19.62
CA LEU A 139 -8.03 5.15 20.09
C LEU A 139 -6.87 6.02 20.61
N THR A 140 -6.23 5.57 21.68
CA THR A 140 -5.14 6.30 22.36
C THR A 140 -3.82 6.19 21.59
N PRO A 141 -3.28 7.28 21.02
CA PRO A 141 -2.01 7.22 20.32
C PRO A 141 -0.84 7.20 21.29
N ILE A 142 0.11 6.29 21.08
CA ILE A 142 1.36 6.21 21.83
C ILE A 142 2.57 6.32 20.88
N PHE A 143 3.77 6.52 21.43
CA PHE A 143 5.00 6.49 20.64
C PHE A 143 5.25 5.07 20.10
N PRO A 144 5.87 4.94 18.91
CA PRO A 144 6.40 3.66 18.45
C PRO A 144 7.44 3.13 19.46
N ASP A 145 7.17 1.94 20.01
CA ASP A 145 8.01 1.26 21.01
C ASP A 145 8.36 -0.18 20.61
N ASN A 146 7.80 -0.63 19.49
CA ASN A 146 8.04 -1.96 18.94
C ASN A 146 8.61 -1.84 17.53
N MET A 147 9.88 -2.21 17.38
CA MET A 147 10.61 -2.11 16.12
C MET A 147 10.11 -3.12 15.10
N LEU A 148 9.96 -2.69 13.86
CA LEU A 148 9.88 -3.55 12.68
C LEU A 148 11.31 -3.84 12.21
N ASP A 149 11.88 -4.92 12.71
CA ASP A 149 13.22 -5.36 12.31
C ASP A 149 13.21 -5.84 10.86
N LEU A 150 13.91 -5.10 10.00
CA LEU A 150 13.99 -5.39 8.57
C LEU A 150 15.17 -6.32 8.24
N GLU A 151 16.02 -6.64 9.21
CA GLU A 151 17.17 -7.52 9.00
C GLU A 151 16.73 -8.95 8.71
N GLY A 152 17.31 -9.57 7.72
CA GLY A 152 17.04 -10.94 7.30
C GLY A 152 18.16 -11.46 6.41
N ASP A 153 18.18 -11.11 5.13
CA ASP A 153 19.30 -11.45 4.24
C ASP A 153 20.52 -10.56 4.52
N PRO A 154 21.68 -11.14 4.93
CA PRO A 154 22.93 -10.39 5.17
C PRO A 154 23.38 -9.53 3.97
N LYS A 155 23.01 -9.92 2.76
CA LYS A 155 23.34 -9.20 1.51
C LYS A 155 22.47 -7.99 1.25
N ASN A 156 21.32 -7.89 1.88
CA ASN A 156 20.43 -6.74 1.73
C ASN A 156 20.88 -5.58 2.61
N LEU A 157 21.93 -4.89 2.18
CA LEU A 157 22.53 -3.77 2.91
C LEU A 157 21.57 -2.60 3.10
N SER A 158 20.55 -2.47 2.23
CA SER A 158 19.56 -1.39 2.30
C SER A 158 18.77 -1.46 3.60
N VAL A 159 18.15 -2.59 3.88
CA VAL A 159 17.31 -2.76 5.08
C VAL A 159 18.15 -2.83 6.36
N ARG A 160 19.36 -3.41 6.27
CA ARG A 160 20.32 -3.42 7.38
C ARG A 160 20.73 -1.99 7.78
N LEU A 161 21.04 -1.14 6.80
CA LEU A 161 21.41 0.25 7.06
C LEU A 161 20.22 1.05 7.60
N ILE A 162 18.99 0.82 7.12
CA ILE A 162 17.78 1.46 7.66
C ILE A 162 17.63 1.15 9.15
N ASN A 163 17.74 -0.10 9.56
CA ASN A 163 17.66 -0.50 10.96
C ASN A 163 18.67 0.25 11.86
N LEU A 164 19.85 0.58 11.32
CA LEU A 164 20.90 1.29 12.07
C LEU A 164 20.67 2.80 12.12
N VAL A 165 20.24 3.41 11.00
CA VAL A 165 20.26 4.88 10.90
C VAL A 165 18.88 5.52 10.97
N ALA A 166 17.82 4.78 10.68
CA ALA A 166 16.45 5.25 10.74
C ALA A 166 15.51 4.07 11.05
N PRO A 167 15.58 3.48 12.26
CA PRO A 167 14.77 2.34 12.63
C PRO A 167 13.29 2.68 12.54
N ILE A 168 12.50 1.71 12.09
CA ILE A 168 11.06 1.84 11.87
C ILE A 168 10.34 1.11 12.99
N GLY A 169 9.46 1.80 13.69
CA GLY A 169 8.57 1.19 14.69
C GLY A 169 7.15 1.02 14.18
N ARG A 170 6.38 0.13 14.81
CA ARG A 170 4.94 0.02 14.60
C ARG A 170 4.27 1.34 14.97
N GLY A 171 3.51 1.92 14.02
CA GLY A 171 2.95 3.26 14.18
C GLY A 171 3.88 4.40 13.71
N GLN A 172 5.01 4.10 13.09
CA GLN A 172 5.96 5.09 12.59
C GLN A 172 5.35 5.97 11.49
N ARG A 173 5.65 7.27 11.56
CA ARG A 173 5.33 8.25 10.53
C ARG A 173 6.63 8.68 9.86
N GLY A 174 7.06 7.91 8.85
CA GLY A 174 8.36 8.04 8.20
C GLY A 174 8.30 8.73 6.85
N LEU A 175 9.22 9.65 6.63
CA LEU A 175 9.40 10.33 5.36
C LEU A 175 10.67 9.81 4.68
N ILE A 176 10.54 9.25 3.48
CA ILE A 176 11.67 8.83 2.63
C ILE A 176 11.93 9.96 1.64
N VAL A 177 12.93 10.76 1.95
CA VAL A 177 13.31 11.96 1.19
C VAL A 177 14.26 11.55 0.08
N SER A 178 13.81 11.69 -1.16
CA SER A 178 14.54 11.18 -2.32
C SER A 178 14.65 12.21 -3.44
N PRO A 179 15.85 12.55 -3.87
CA PRO A 179 16.02 13.20 -5.17
C PRO A 179 15.67 12.21 -6.30
N PRO A 180 15.36 12.70 -7.52
CA PRO A 180 15.12 11.85 -8.67
C PRO A 180 16.31 10.92 -8.97
N LYS A 181 16.02 9.66 -9.33
CA LYS A 181 17.01 8.63 -9.71
C LYS A 181 17.97 8.18 -8.59
N ALA A 182 17.59 8.34 -7.32
CA ALA A 182 18.39 7.92 -6.17
C ALA A 182 18.12 6.47 -5.69
N GLY A 183 17.31 5.69 -6.39
CA GLY A 183 17.02 4.30 -6.04
C GLY A 183 15.78 4.10 -5.15
N LYS A 184 14.87 5.10 -5.09
CA LYS A 184 13.64 5.12 -4.29
C LYS A 184 12.81 3.83 -4.43
N THR A 185 12.46 3.44 -5.65
CA THR A 185 11.59 2.28 -5.94
C THR A 185 12.21 0.97 -5.46
N LEU A 186 13.52 0.78 -5.66
CA LEU A 186 14.24 -0.40 -5.17
C LEU A 186 14.25 -0.45 -3.64
N LEU A 187 14.44 0.69 -2.99
CA LEU A 187 14.41 0.79 -1.53
C LEU A 187 13.04 0.40 -0.97
N LEU A 188 11.95 0.90 -1.55
CA LEU A 188 10.58 0.53 -1.17
C LEU A 188 10.32 -0.97 -1.33
N LYS A 189 10.79 -1.59 -2.42
CA LYS A 189 10.69 -3.04 -2.61
C LYS A 189 11.46 -3.82 -1.55
N ASN A 190 12.66 -3.38 -1.20
CA ASN A 190 13.46 -4.02 -0.15
C ASN A 190 12.76 -3.95 1.21
N ILE A 191 12.19 -2.78 1.57
CA ILE A 191 11.38 -2.61 2.79
C ILE A 191 10.15 -3.52 2.76
N ALA A 192 9.39 -3.49 1.65
CA ALA A 192 8.18 -4.31 1.49
C ALA A 192 8.49 -5.81 1.64
N THR A 193 9.55 -6.28 0.99
CA THR A 193 9.99 -7.68 1.03
C THR A 193 10.43 -8.08 2.45
N ALA A 194 11.18 -7.22 3.14
CA ALA A 194 11.61 -7.48 4.50
C ALA A 194 10.41 -7.59 5.46
N ILE A 195 9.46 -6.64 5.38
CA ILE A 195 8.24 -6.67 6.20
C ILE A 195 7.42 -7.93 5.91
N SER A 196 7.18 -8.26 4.64
CA SER A 196 6.38 -9.45 4.26
C SER A 196 7.01 -10.77 4.71
N ASN A 197 8.34 -10.84 4.76
CA ASN A 197 9.04 -12.06 5.15
C ASN A 197 9.15 -12.20 6.67
N ASN A 198 9.44 -11.09 7.37
CA ASN A 198 9.70 -11.11 8.81
C ASN A 198 8.40 -11.03 9.64
N TYR A 199 7.34 -10.43 9.07
CA TYR A 199 6.08 -10.15 9.76
C TYR A 199 4.87 -10.51 8.90
N PRO A 200 4.59 -11.82 8.67
CA PRO A 200 3.47 -12.26 7.83
C PRO A 200 2.09 -11.88 8.41
N GLU A 201 2.01 -11.55 9.70
CA GLU A 201 0.80 -11.06 10.37
C GLU A 201 0.49 -9.59 10.07
N VAL A 202 1.49 -8.81 9.70
CA VAL A 202 1.34 -7.38 9.38
C VAL A 202 0.64 -7.22 8.03
N HIS A 203 -0.41 -6.40 8.00
CA HIS A 203 -1.06 -6.06 6.75
C HIS A 203 -0.24 -5.00 5.99
N LEU A 204 0.50 -5.46 4.99
CA LEU A 204 1.30 -4.58 4.14
C LEU A 204 0.46 -4.08 2.95
N MET A 205 0.37 -2.76 2.83
CA MET A 205 -0.26 -2.08 1.71
C MET A 205 0.77 -1.18 1.00
N VAL A 206 0.87 -1.29 -0.32
CA VAL A 206 1.67 -0.39 -1.16
C VAL A 206 0.72 0.47 -1.97
N CYS A 207 0.76 1.78 -1.73
CA CYS A 207 -0.09 2.77 -2.38
C CYS A 207 0.74 3.59 -3.38
N LEU A 208 0.51 3.38 -4.67
CA LEU A 208 1.24 4.00 -5.77
C LEU A 208 0.37 5.07 -6.42
N ILE A 209 0.72 6.34 -6.21
CA ILE A 209 -0.06 7.48 -6.71
C ILE A 209 0.72 8.25 -7.78
N GLY A 210 0.18 8.25 -9.00
CA GLY A 210 0.78 8.91 -10.14
C GLY A 210 2.08 8.27 -10.60
N GLU A 211 2.33 6.99 -10.28
CA GLU A 211 3.47 6.23 -10.78
C GLU A 211 3.19 5.66 -12.17
N ARG A 212 4.22 5.17 -12.84
CA ARG A 212 4.10 4.60 -14.19
C ARG A 212 3.44 3.23 -14.17
N PRO A 213 2.61 2.86 -15.17
CA PRO A 213 1.97 1.55 -15.25
C PRO A 213 2.95 0.37 -15.14
N GLU A 214 4.14 0.48 -15.76
CA GLU A 214 5.19 -0.53 -15.69
C GLU A 214 5.75 -0.69 -14.26
N GLU A 215 5.91 0.41 -13.50
CA GLU A 215 6.36 0.36 -12.11
C GLU A 215 5.29 -0.26 -11.19
N VAL A 216 4.01 0.00 -11.46
CA VAL A 216 2.89 -0.64 -10.76
C VAL A 216 2.89 -2.15 -11.00
N THR A 217 3.04 -2.58 -12.25
CA THR A 217 3.09 -4.00 -12.62
C THR A 217 4.27 -4.71 -11.96
N ASP A 218 5.42 -4.08 -11.96
CA ASP A 218 6.64 -4.60 -11.34
C ASP A 218 6.48 -4.71 -9.81
N MET A 219 5.87 -3.73 -9.15
CA MET A 219 5.58 -3.77 -7.71
C MET A 219 4.59 -4.90 -7.39
N LYS A 220 3.48 -5.04 -8.14
CA LYS A 220 2.51 -6.13 -7.96
C LYS A 220 3.11 -7.51 -8.08
N ARG A 221 4.13 -7.69 -8.94
CA ARG A 221 4.83 -8.98 -9.14
C ARG A 221 5.89 -9.26 -8.07
N SER A 222 6.47 -8.20 -7.51
CA SER A 222 7.63 -8.31 -6.60
C SER A 222 7.26 -8.36 -5.12
N VAL A 223 6.11 -7.78 -4.73
CA VAL A 223 5.73 -7.59 -3.34
C VAL A 223 4.59 -8.51 -2.94
N LYS A 224 4.74 -9.19 -1.82
CA LYS A 224 3.66 -9.96 -1.17
C LYS A 224 2.89 -9.01 -0.24
N GLY A 225 1.89 -8.34 -0.78
CA GLY A 225 1.07 -7.36 -0.05
C GLY A 225 -0.05 -6.85 -0.94
N GLU A 226 -0.91 -6.03 -0.37
CA GLU A 226 -1.97 -5.35 -1.10
C GLU A 226 -1.39 -4.17 -1.87
N VAL A 227 -1.40 -4.20 -3.21
CA VAL A 227 -0.91 -3.09 -4.04
C VAL A 227 -2.10 -2.37 -4.64
N VAL A 228 -2.32 -1.14 -4.20
CA VAL A 228 -3.34 -0.22 -4.72
C VAL A 228 -2.66 0.89 -5.51
N SER A 229 -3.26 1.30 -6.61
CA SER A 229 -2.61 2.26 -7.51
C SER A 229 -3.62 3.11 -8.27
N ALA A 230 -3.20 4.34 -8.57
CA ALA A 230 -3.74 5.17 -9.62
C ALA A 230 -2.55 5.73 -10.41
N THR A 231 -2.45 5.38 -11.69
CA THR A 231 -1.28 5.70 -12.53
C THR A 231 -1.36 7.12 -13.08
N PHE A 232 -0.23 7.67 -13.55
CA PHE A 232 -0.14 9.07 -13.96
C PHE A 232 -1.03 9.42 -15.16
N ASP A 233 -1.45 8.45 -15.95
CA ASP A 233 -2.36 8.57 -17.10
C ASP A 233 -3.84 8.54 -16.71
N GLU A 234 -4.15 8.24 -15.45
CA GLU A 234 -5.51 8.29 -14.92
C GLU A 234 -5.90 9.72 -14.47
N PRO A 235 -7.22 10.04 -14.42
CA PRO A 235 -7.71 11.30 -13.86
C PRO A 235 -7.22 11.55 -12.43
N VAL A 236 -6.94 12.80 -12.08
CA VAL A 236 -6.42 13.18 -10.75
C VAL A 236 -7.39 12.84 -9.60
N GLU A 237 -8.68 12.79 -9.90
CA GLU A 237 -9.74 12.37 -8.97
C GLU A 237 -9.55 10.91 -8.55
N ASN A 238 -9.06 10.04 -9.43
CA ASN A 238 -8.71 8.66 -9.11
C ASN A 238 -7.55 8.59 -8.12
N HIS A 239 -6.55 9.47 -8.26
CA HIS A 239 -5.41 9.54 -7.34
C HIS A 239 -5.86 9.85 -5.91
N THR A 240 -6.73 10.84 -5.74
CA THR A 240 -7.24 11.23 -4.42
C THR A 240 -8.18 10.17 -3.84
N ARG A 241 -9.07 9.61 -4.66
CA ARG A 241 -10.02 8.57 -4.27
C ARG A 241 -9.34 7.29 -3.79
N VAL A 242 -8.36 6.78 -4.54
CA VAL A 242 -7.59 5.59 -4.15
C VAL A 242 -6.87 5.82 -2.85
N ALA A 243 -6.21 6.97 -2.68
CA ALA A 243 -5.51 7.30 -1.44
C ALA A 243 -6.48 7.39 -0.24
N GLU A 244 -7.62 8.05 -0.38
CA GLU A 244 -8.60 8.17 0.69
C GLU A 244 -9.16 6.81 1.11
N LEU A 245 -9.57 5.98 0.15
CA LEU A 245 -10.14 4.67 0.45
C LEU A 245 -9.08 3.72 1.02
N ALA A 246 -7.83 3.78 0.55
CA ALA A 246 -6.71 3.03 1.12
C ALA A 246 -6.45 3.40 2.59
N LEU A 247 -6.46 4.70 2.91
CA LEU A 247 -6.32 5.17 4.28
C LEU A 247 -7.46 4.70 5.18
N GLU A 248 -8.70 4.82 4.71
CA GLU A 248 -9.87 4.37 5.48
C GLU A 248 -9.83 2.86 5.71
N ARG A 249 -9.45 2.06 4.70
CA ARG A 249 -9.23 0.62 4.85
C ARG A 249 -8.17 0.31 5.92
N ALA A 250 -7.03 0.98 5.88
CA ALA A 250 -5.98 0.81 6.87
C ALA A 250 -6.45 1.13 8.30
N LYS A 251 -7.22 2.22 8.46
CA LYS A 251 -7.84 2.56 9.74
C LYS A 251 -8.81 1.47 10.23
N ARG A 252 -9.65 0.91 9.34
CA ARG A 252 -10.58 -0.19 9.71
C ARG A 252 -9.83 -1.42 10.22
N LEU A 253 -8.69 -1.74 9.62
CA LEU A 253 -7.85 -2.85 10.07
C LEU A 253 -7.18 -2.55 11.42
N ALA A 254 -6.68 -1.33 11.63
CA ALA A 254 -6.09 -0.93 12.91
C ALA A 254 -7.13 -0.91 14.05
N GLU A 255 -8.39 -0.52 13.78
CA GLU A 255 -9.49 -0.55 14.76
C GLU A 255 -9.82 -1.94 15.29
N ILE A 256 -9.47 -2.99 14.59
CA ILE A 256 -9.65 -4.38 15.01
C ILE A 256 -8.34 -5.01 15.55
N GLY A 257 -7.37 -4.17 15.91
CA GLY A 257 -6.11 -4.60 16.52
C GLY A 257 -5.05 -5.14 15.56
N LYS A 258 -5.20 -4.93 14.24
CA LYS A 258 -4.15 -5.32 13.27
C LYS A 258 -3.07 -4.27 13.15
N ASP A 259 -1.84 -4.73 12.94
CA ASP A 259 -0.74 -3.88 12.53
C ASP A 259 -0.77 -3.69 11.02
N VAL A 260 -0.79 -2.43 10.60
CA VAL A 260 -0.86 -2.07 9.18
C VAL A 260 0.33 -1.21 8.81
N VAL A 261 0.97 -1.52 7.70
CA VAL A 261 2.03 -0.70 7.11
C VAL A 261 1.60 -0.23 5.72
N ILE A 262 1.58 1.08 5.52
CA ILE A 262 1.38 1.70 4.21
C ILE A 262 2.72 2.22 3.70
N LEU A 263 3.15 1.73 2.54
CA LEU A 263 4.23 2.33 1.75
C LEU A 263 3.59 3.21 0.69
N LEU A 264 3.65 4.53 0.88
CA LEU A 264 3.06 5.51 -0.05
C LEU A 264 4.13 6.02 -1.03
N ASP A 265 3.99 5.73 -2.29
CA ASP A 265 4.80 6.30 -3.35
C ASP A 265 3.93 7.18 -4.27
N GLY A 266 3.88 8.50 -4.14
CA GLY A 266 4.59 9.35 -3.21
C GLY A 266 3.72 10.51 -2.72
N ILE A 267 4.07 11.05 -1.55
CA ILE A 267 3.31 12.14 -0.93
C ILE A 267 3.34 13.42 -1.77
N THR A 268 4.44 13.69 -2.47
CA THR A 268 4.57 14.85 -3.37
C THR A 268 3.55 14.79 -4.49
N ARG A 269 3.40 13.64 -5.14
CA ARG A 269 2.43 13.47 -6.23
C ARG A 269 1.00 13.49 -5.72
N LEU A 270 0.72 12.85 -4.59
CA LEU A 270 -0.59 12.91 -3.94
C LEU A 270 -0.99 14.36 -3.64
N THR A 271 -0.06 15.17 -3.10
CA THR A 271 -0.32 16.58 -2.79
C THR A 271 -0.58 17.40 -4.07
N ARG A 272 0.17 17.13 -5.13
CA ARG A 272 -0.07 17.75 -6.45
C ARG A 272 -1.43 17.38 -7.01
N SER A 273 -1.86 16.11 -6.86
CA SER A 273 -3.18 15.66 -7.30
C SER A 273 -4.31 16.36 -6.55
N TYR A 274 -4.18 16.54 -5.23
CA TYR A 274 -5.15 17.35 -4.47
C TYR A 274 -5.17 18.81 -4.90
N ASN A 275 -4.01 19.39 -5.22
CA ASN A 275 -3.93 20.78 -5.71
C ASN A 275 -4.64 20.98 -7.06
N LEU A 276 -4.73 19.94 -7.87
CA LEU A 276 -5.44 19.96 -9.15
C LEU A 276 -6.93 19.60 -9.02
N ALA A 277 -7.26 18.65 -8.14
CA ALA A 277 -8.62 18.14 -7.98
C ALA A 277 -9.53 19.05 -7.14
N MET A 278 -8.95 19.82 -6.20
CA MET A 278 -9.74 20.68 -5.32
C MET A 278 -10.06 22.03 -5.97
N PRO A 279 -11.27 22.58 -5.69
CA PRO A 279 -11.59 23.95 -6.10
C PRO A 279 -10.62 24.97 -5.47
N PRO A 280 -10.16 25.97 -6.21
CA PRO A 280 -9.21 26.97 -5.69
C PRO A 280 -9.84 27.78 -4.56
N SER A 281 -9.15 27.87 -3.41
CA SER A 281 -9.59 28.69 -2.26
C SER A 281 -9.23 30.17 -2.38
N GLY A 282 -8.41 30.53 -3.37
CA GLY A 282 -7.84 31.87 -3.53
C GLY A 282 -6.64 32.18 -2.61
N ARG A 283 -6.17 31.21 -1.81
CA ARG A 283 -5.00 31.36 -0.91
C ARG A 283 -3.83 30.53 -1.39
N THR A 284 -3.15 31.04 -2.41
CA THR A 284 -2.01 30.34 -3.01
C THR A 284 -0.72 30.65 -2.24
N LEU A 285 -0.02 29.60 -1.83
CA LEU A 285 1.32 29.64 -1.22
C LEU A 285 2.41 29.74 -2.30
N SER A 286 3.66 29.89 -1.87
CA SER A 286 4.81 29.85 -2.79
C SER A 286 4.84 28.55 -3.59
N GLY A 287 5.23 28.59 -4.86
CA GLY A 287 5.24 27.42 -5.75
C GLY A 287 3.89 27.06 -6.37
N GLY A 288 2.81 27.85 -6.16
CA GLY A 288 1.52 27.65 -6.81
C GLY A 288 0.63 26.59 -6.14
N ILE A 289 0.87 26.26 -4.87
CA ILE A 289 0.03 25.34 -4.10
C ILE A 289 -1.09 26.12 -3.39
N ASP A 290 -2.32 25.62 -3.47
CA ASP A 290 -3.40 26.11 -2.63
C ASP A 290 -3.24 25.58 -1.21
N SER A 291 -3.36 26.46 -0.21
CA SER A 291 -3.18 26.09 1.21
C SER A 291 -4.14 24.97 1.65
N VAL A 292 -5.34 24.92 1.07
CA VAL A 292 -6.35 23.87 1.40
C VAL A 292 -5.93 22.51 0.86
N ALA A 293 -5.23 22.45 -0.27
CA ALA A 293 -4.78 21.20 -0.88
C ALA A 293 -3.74 20.42 -0.04
N LEU A 294 -3.12 21.07 0.93
CA LEU A 294 -2.18 20.41 1.87
C LEU A 294 -2.89 19.60 2.97
N TYR A 295 -4.13 19.91 3.33
CA TYR A 295 -4.81 19.27 4.45
C TYR A 295 -5.06 17.77 4.26
N PRO A 296 -5.64 17.29 3.13
CA PRO A 296 -5.91 15.87 2.96
C PRO A 296 -4.63 15.00 3.00
N PRO A 297 -3.54 15.33 2.28
CA PRO A 297 -2.28 14.59 2.38
C PRO A 297 -1.66 14.64 3.79
N LYS A 298 -1.75 15.78 4.50
CA LYS A 298 -1.31 15.88 5.90
C LYS A 298 -2.15 14.98 6.82
N ARG A 299 -3.46 14.94 6.62
CA ARG A 299 -4.36 14.04 7.35
C ARG A 299 -4.03 12.57 7.06
N PHE A 300 -3.71 12.24 5.81
CA PHE A 300 -3.25 10.92 5.42
C PHE A 300 -1.98 10.54 6.20
N PHE A 301 -0.93 11.29 6.06
CA PHE A 301 0.36 11.03 6.69
C PHE A 301 0.29 11.11 8.22
N GLY A 302 -0.47 12.06 8.75
CA GLY A 302 -0.69 12.26 10.18
C GLY A 302 -1.56 11.19 10.86
N ALA A 303 -2.18 10.29 10.10
CA ALA A 303 -2.93 9.17 10.66
C ALA A 303 -2.02 8.10 11.28
N ALA A 304 -0.75 8.02 10.88
CA ALA A 304 0.20 7.05 11.41
C ALA A 304 0.38 7.21 12.92
N ARG A 305 0.14 6.12 13.65
CA ARG A 305 0.27 6.03 15.13
C ARG A 305 0.35 4.59 15.59
N ASN A 306 1.04 4.38 16.70
CA ASN A 306 0.89 3.18 17.52
C ASN A 306 -0.30 3.39 18.47
N ILE A 307 -1.00 2.32 18.85
CA ILE A 307 -2.28 2.37 19.58
C ILE A 307 -2.15 1.56 20.86
N GLU A 308 -2.49 2.17 21.99
CA GLU A 308 -2.39 1.53 23.32
C GLU A 308 -3.33 0.33 23.44
N GLU A 309 -4.52 0.40 22.87
CA GLU A 309 -5.52 -0.66 22.88
C GLU A 309 -5.17 -1.84 21.95
N GLY A 310 -4.11 -1.73 21.20
CA GLY A 310 -3.60 -2.73 20.25
C GLY A 310 -3.79 -2.35 18.79
N GLY A 311 -2.92 -2.92 17.95
CA GLY A 311 -2.80 -2.57 16.55
C GLY A 311 -2.00 -1.30 16.31
N SER A 312 -1.61 -1.06 15.08
CA SER A 312 -0.87 0.13 14.68
C SER A 312 -1.10 0.49 13.22
N LEU A 313 -0.89 1.77 12.90
CA LEU A 313 -0.83 2.25 11.52
C LEU A 313 0.52 2.92 11.28
N THR A 314 1.40 2.26 10.55
CA THR A 314 2.69 2.78 10.10
C THR A 314 2.55 3.34 8.69
N ILE A 315 3.05 4.55 8.43
CA ILE A 315 3.06 5.13 7.09
C ILE A 315 4.47 5.58 6.74
N LEU A 316 5.04 4.98 5.69
CA LEU A 316 6.29 5.39 5.10
C LEU A 316 5.98 6.02 3.74
N ALA A 317 6.16 7.34 3.64
CA ALA A 317 5.82 8.10 2.44
C ALA A 317 7.08 8.63 1.75
N THR A 318 7.17 8.45 0.43
CA THR A 318 8.26 9.05 -0.35
C THR A 318 7.95 10.51 -0.64
N CYS A 319 8.97 11.35 -0.47
CA CYS A 319 8.90 12.77 -0.78
C CYS A 319 10.02 13.15 -1.77
N LEU A 320 9.65 13.78 -2.87
CA LEU A 320 10.62 14.24 -3.88
C LEU A 320 11.24 15.56 -3.46
N VAL A 321 12.56 15.65 -3.60
CA VAL A 321 13.37 16.87 -3.39
C VAL A 321 14.33 17.06 -4.57
N ASP A 322 14.96 18.24 -4.67
CA ASP A 322 15.93 18.57 -5.73
C ASP A 322 15.38 18.36 -7.15
N THR A 323 14.10 18.61 -7.35
CA THR A 323 13.43 18.52 -8.65
C THR A 323 13.51 19.82 -9.45
N GLY A 324 13.97 20.92 -8.81
CA GLY A 324 13.90 22.27 -9.34
C GLY A 324 12.51 22.93 -9.25
N SER A 325 11.54 22.23 -8.62
CA SER A 325 10.17 22.73 -8.43
C SER A 325 10.01 23.34 -7.03
N ARG A 326 9.72 24.65 -6.97
CA ARG A 326 9.40 25.33 -5.70
C ARG A 326 8.18 24.73 -4.98
N MET A 327 7.27 24.12 -5.73
CA MET A 327 6.13 23.39 -5.16
C MET A 327 6.61 22.18 -4.36
N ASP A 328 7.55 21.41 -4.87
CA ASP A 328 8.07 20.22 -4.19
C ASP A 328 8.86 20.59 -2.94
N ASP A 329 9.65 21.68 -3.01
CA ASP A 329 10.38 22.20 -1.85
C ASP A 329 9.41 22.60 -0.73
N LEU A 330 8.31 23.28 -1.06
CA LEU A 330 7.28 23.64 -0.10
C LEU A 330 6.61 22.38 0.48
N ILE A 331 6.25 21.41 -0.37
CA ILE A 331 5.65 20.14 0.08
C ILE A 331 6.58 19.46 1.08
N TYR A 332 7.86 19.33 0.76
CA TYR A 332 8.84 18.72 1.67
C TYR A 332 8.88 19.43 3.03
N GLU A 333 8.99 20.75 3.06
CA GLU A 333 9.02 21.52 4.32
C GLU A 333 7.73 21.34 5.15
N GLU A 334 6.56 21.26 4.50
CA GLU A 334 5.28 21.06 5.16
C GLU A 334 5.12 19.65 5.77
N PHE A 335 5.76 18.63 5.21
CA PHE A 335 5.72 17.25 5.72
C PHE A 335 6.85 16.91 6.69
N LYS A 336 8.02 17.53 6.55
CA LYS A 336 9.18 17.36 7.44
C LYS A 336 8.83 17.54 8.92
N GLY A 337 8.06 18.60 9.23
CA GLY A 337 7.59 18.85 10.61
C GLY A 337 6.54 17.86 11.13
N THR A 338 5.88 17.11 10.24
CA THR A 338 4.80 16.17 10.58
C THR A 338 5.34 14.78 10.92
N GLY A 339 6.45 14.37 10.30
CA GLY A 339 7.11 13.08 10.48
C GLY A 339 7.81 12.94 11.82
N ASN A 340 8.04 11.69 12.24
CA ASN A 340 8.89 11.32 13.37
C ASN A 340 10.07 10.41 12.96
N MET A 341 10.27 10.21 11.66
CA MET A 341 11.40 9.50 11.06
C MET A 341 11.67 10.11 9.68
N GLU A 342 12.93 10.35 9.36
CA GLU A 342 13.37 10.78 8.04
C GLU A 342 14.49 9.86 7.54
N LEU A 343 14.35 9.35 6.32
CA LEU A 343 15.34 8.59 5.61
C LEU A 343 15.73 9.34 4.34
N HIS A 344 16.92 9.89 4.29
CA HIS A 344 17.42 10.69 3.19
C HIS A 344 18.23 9.86 2.20
N LEU A 345 17.94 9.98 0.90
CA LEU A 345 18.76 9.44 -0.17
C LEU A 345 19.67 10.54 -0.74
N ASP A 346 20.91 10.19 -1.07
CA ASP A 346 21.89 11.08 -1.69
C ASP A 346 22.07 10.77 -3.18
N ARG A 347 21.79 11.77 -4.03
CA ARG A 347 21.95 11.65 -5.48
C ARG A 347 23.39 11.40 -5.90
N ARG A 348 24.38 11.99 -5.23
CA ARG A 348 25.81 11.85 -5.56
C ARG A 348 26.30 10.43 -5.35
N MET A 349 25.82 9.74 -4.29
CA MET A 349 26.08 8.31 -4.09
C MET A 349 25.49 7.48 -5.25
N ALA A 350 24.25 7.75 -5.64
CA ALA A 350 23.61 7.04 -6.73
C ALA A 350 24.30 7.27 -8.08
N GLU A 351 24.78 8.48 -8.36
CA GLU A 351 25.57 8.83 -9.55
C GLU A 351 26.91 8.07 -9.57
N LYS A 352 27.55 7.88 -8.41
CA LYS A 352 28.75 7.02 -8.25
C LYS A 352 28.44 5.53 -8.23
N ARG A 353 27.15 5.11 -8.36
CA ARG A 353 26.71 3.70 -8.25
C ARG A 353 26.95 3.07 -6.87
N ILE A 354 27.00 3.86 -5.83
CA ILE A 354 27.09 3.40 -4.44
C ILE A 354 25.68 3.19 -3.92
N PHE A 355 25.32 1.94 -3.60
CA PHE A 355 23.98 1.57 -3.10
C PHE A 355 24.11 0.71 -1.83
N PRO A 356 23.20 0.91 -0.83
CA PRO A 356 22.09 1.89 -0.82
C PRO A 356 22.60 3.34 -0.74
N ALA A 357 21.99 4.24 -1.52
CA ALA A 357 22.40 5.64 -1.55
C ALA A 357 21.78 6.43 -0.37
N ILE A 358 21.95 5.94 0.85
CA ILE A 358 21.38 6.50 2.09
C ILE A 358 22.39 7.47 2.72
N ASP A 359 21.93 8.67 3.00
CA ASP A 359 22.65 9.66 3.79
C ASP A 359 22.53 9.32 5.28
N ILE A 360 23.62 8.80 5.86
CA ILE A 360 23.67 8.33 7.25
C ILE A 360 23.53 9.49 8.25
N ILE A 361 24.05 10.67 7.91
CA ILE A 361 24.08 11.82 8.80
C ILE A 361 22.70 12.47 8.90
N ARG A 362 22.01 12.63 7.76
CA ARG A 362 20.70 13.31 7.69
C ARG A 362 19.53 12.40 8.07
N SER A 363 19.72 11.07 8.04
CA SER A 363 18.67 10.12 8.36
C SER A 363 18.54 9.90 9.87
N GLY A 364 17.33 9.70 10.38
CA GLY A 364 17.11 9.44 11.80
C GLY A 364 15.66 9.20 12.17
N THR A 365 15.45 8.60 13.34
CA THR A 365 14.14 8.36 13.95
C THR A 365 14.10 9.07 15.31
N ARG A 366 13.02 9.80 15.58
CA ARG A 366 12.78 10.40 16.90
C ARG A 366 12.48 9.31 17.91
N ARG A 367 13.07 9.42 19.11
CA ARG A 367 12.90 8.45 20.20
C ARG A 367 13.35 7.04 19.79
N GLU A 368 14.45 6.95 19.01
CA GLU A 368 15.02 5.67 18.55
C GLU A 368 15.40 4.75 19.74
N GLU A 369 15.66 5.30 20.92
CA GLU A 369 15.93 4.55 22.16
C GLU A 369 14.76 3.64 22.58
N LEU A 370 13.53 3.98 22.23
CA LEU A 370 12.36 3.14 22.53
C LEU A 370 12.30 1.90 21.63
N LEU A 371 12.95 1.94 20.45
CA LEU A 371 12.92 0.87 19.47
C LEU A 371 14.09 -0.11 19.61
N ILE A 372 15.28 0.38 19.88
CA ILE A 372 16.53 -0.41 19.79
C ILE A 372 17.29 -0.55 21.10
N GLY A 373 16.83 0.07 22.17
CA GLY A 373 17.45 0.01 23.49
C GLY A 373 18.72 0.85 23.64
N GLU A 374 18.99 1.33 24.86
CA GLU A 374 20.04 2.32 25.14
C GLU A 374 21.46 1.86 24.78
N ALA A 375 21.79 0.59 25.02
CA ALA A 375 23.11 0.06 24.72
C ALA A 375 23.43 0.07 23.22
N THR A 376 22.46 -0.28 22.38
CA THR A 376 22.60 -0.27 20.91
C THR A 376 22.60 1.16 20.37
N VAL A 377 21.75 2.04 20.90
CA VAL A 377 21.74 3.47 20.57
C VAL A 377 23.10 4.11 20.77
N SER A 378 23.76 3.82 21.88
CA SER A 378 25.10 4.36 22.16
C SER A 378 26.13 3.98 21.10
N LYS A 379 26.09 2.73 20.60
CA LYS A 379 26.96 2.26 19.51
C LYS A 379 26.62 2.95 18.16
N ILE A 380 25.34 3.17 17.89
CA ILE A 380 24.89 3.86 16.68
C ILE A 380 25.29 5.34 16.72
N TRP A 381 25.21 5.99 17.87
CA TRP A 381 25.69 7.38 18.02
C TRP A 381 27.20 7.47 17.81
N LEU A 382 27.96 6.48 18.26
CA LEU A 382 29.38 6.40 17.96
C LEU A 382 29.62 6.27 16.46
N LEU A 383 28.89 5.37 15.77
CA LEU A 383 28.94 5.23 14.31
C LEU A 383 28.66 6.57 13.60
N ARG A 384 27.58 7.28 13.98
CA ARG A 384 27.23 8.59 13.40
C ARG A 384 28.34 9.62 13.60
N ARG A 385 28.96 9.66 14.79
CA ARG A 385 30.08 10.55 15.10
C ARG A 385 31.28 10.23 14.23
N MET A 386 31.63 8.96 14.09
CA MET A 386 32.74 8.53 13.21
C MET A 386 32.48 8.92 11.75
N VAL A 387 31.25 8.77 11.26
CA VAL A 387 30.87 9.17 9.88
C VAL A 387 31.01 10.68 9.71
N SER A 388 30.58 11.48 10.67
CA SER A 388 30.72 12.94 10.63
C SER A 388 32.19 13.38 10.57
N MET A 389 33.04 12.80 11.42
CA MET A 389 34.49 13.07 11.41
C MET A 389 35.12 12.70 10.06
N LEU A 390 34.82 11.51 9.53
CA LEU A 390 35.35 11.07 8.24
C LEU A 390 34.87 11.96 7.09
N ALA A 391 33.65 12.50 7.17
CA ALA A 391 33.09 13.40 6.18
C ALA A 391 33.79 14.77 6.20
N GLU A 392 34.15 15.28 7.37
CA GLU A 392 34.93 16.51 7.55
C GLU A 392 36.35 16.35 7.00
N ASP A 393 37.05 15.27 7.37
CA ASP A 393 38.44 15.00 6.98
C ASP A 393 38.58 14.79 5.45
N SER A 394 37.62 14.10 4.82
CA SER A 394 37.69 13.77 3.39
C SER A 394 37.13 14.86 2.48
N ASN A 395 36.52 15.92 3.01
CA ASN A 395 35.71 16.89 2.28
C ASN A 395 34.62 16.24 1.38
N SER A 396 34.23 14.98 1.68
CA SER A 396 33.28 14.20 0.89
C SER A 396 32.39 13.31 1.80
N PRO A 397 31.17 13.75 2.11
CA PRO A 397 30.21 12.92 2.87
C PRO A 397 29.91 11.57 2.23
N THR A 398 30.01 11.48 0.90
CA THR A 398 29.76 10.23 0.15
C THR A 398 30.83 9.17 0.43
N ASP A 399 32.09 9.55 0.59
CA ASP A 399 33.20 8.63 0.83
C ASP A 399 33.11 8.01 2.24
N ALA A 400 32.63 8.78 3.21
CA ALA A 400 32.39 8.30 4.57
C ALA A 400 31.26 7.23 4.59
N SER A 401 30.14 7.51 3.90
CA SER A 401 29.03 6.56 3.77
C SER A 401 29.46 5.28 3.02
N GLU A 402 30.24 5.40 1.96
CA GLU A 402 30.77 4.27 1.19
C GLU A 402 31.61 3.33 2.08
N ARG A 403 32.51 3.87 2.90
CA ARG A 403 33.32 3.07 3.85
C ARG A 403 32.46 2.34 4.88
N VAL A 404 31.36 2.95 5.33
CA VAL A 404 30.42 2.28 6.24
C VAL A 404 29.73 1.12 5.54
N ILE A 405 29.22 1.32 4.33
CA ILE A 405 28.57 0.29 3.52
C ILE A 405 29.52 -0.87 3.25
N GLU A 406 30.77 -0.58 2.89
CA GLU A 406 31.81 -1.60 2.68
C GLU A 406 32.10 -2.41 3.94
N ARG A 407 32.19 -1.76 5.11
CA ARG A 407 32.39 -2.46 6.39
C ARG A 407 31.16 -3.28 6.79
N LEU A 408 29.96 -2.73 6.59
CA LEU A 408 28.70 -3.42 6.85
C LEU A 408 28.58 -4.70 6.00
N SER A 409 29.02 -4.67 4.74
CA SER A 409 29.00 -5.84 3.84
C SER A 409 29.91 -7.00 4.31
N LYS A 410 30.90 -6.71 5.16
CA LYS A 410 31.84 -7.71 5.73
C LYS A 410 31.34 -8.34 7.04
N SER A 411 30.13 -8.02 7.47
CA SER A 411 29.48 -8.58 8.66
C SER A 411 28.19 -9.27 8.30
N ALA A 412 27.84 -10.35 8.99
CA ALA A 412 26.62 -11.08 8.75
C ALA A 412 25.40 -10.36 9.36
N THR A 413 25.57 -9.70 10.51
CA THR A 413 24.50 -9.02 11.23
C THR A 413 24.89 -7.59 11.62
N ASN A 414 23.90 -6.77 11.93
CA ASN A 414 24.11 -5.41 12.41
C ASN A 414 24.80 -5.40 13.79
N MET A 415 24.48 -6.34 14.65
CA MET A 415 25.14 -6.46 15.96
C MET A 415 26.62 -6.79 15.81
N GLU A 416 26.97 -7.76 14.95
CA GLU A 416 28.36 -8.09 14.64
C GLU A 416 29.13 -6.87 14.09
N PHE A 417 28.46 -6.08 13.22
CA PHE A 417 29.05 -4.86 12.69
C PHE A 417 29.35 -3.83 13.80
N LEU A 418 28.38 -3.57 14.68
CA LEU A 418 28.52 -2.62 15.78
C LEU A 418 29.59 -3.07 16.81
N ASP A 419 29.65 -4.36 17.12
CA ASP A 419 30.65 -4.91 18.05
C ASP A 419 32.06 -4.76 17.49
N LYS A 420 32.28 -4.98 16.20
CA LYS A 420 33.57 -4.76 15.55
C LYS A 420 33.99 -3.29 15.49
N LEU A 421 33.07 -2.35 15.53
CA LEU A 421 33.39 -0.92 15.62
C LEU A 421 33.95 -0.57 17.01
N THR A 422 33.31 -1.09 18.05
CA THR A 422 33.70 -0.81 19.44
C THR A 422 34.97 -1.54 19.88
N ALA A 423 35.27 -2.73 19.34
CA ALA A 423 36.46 -3.53 19.67
C ALA A 423 37.81 -2.94 19.17
N LYS A 424 37.77 -1.93 18.29
CA LYS A 424 39.02 -1.27 17.78
C LYS A 424 39.42 -0.02 18.56
N GLU A 425 38.64 0.41 19.52
CA GLU A 425 38.94 1.57 20.39
C GLU A 425 39.45 1.13 21.78
N GLY A 426 39.59 -0.15 22.09
CA GLY A 426 40.22 -0.74 23.26
C GLY A 426 41.51 -1.42 22.85
#